data_a6dd4babaf3b1f288a793701314e472b
#
_entry.id   a6dd4babaf3b1f288a793701314e472b
#
_cell.length_a   1.000
_cell.length_b   1.000
_cell.length_c   1.000
_cell.angle_alpha   90.00
_cell.angle_beta   90.00
_cell.angle_gamma   90.00
#
_symmetry.space_group_name_H-M   'P 1'
#
loop_
_entity.id
_entity.type
_entity.pdbx_description
1 polymer ?
#
loop_
_entity_poly.entity_id
_entity_poly.type
_entity_poly.pdbx_seq_one_letter_code
_entity_poly.pdbx_strand_id
1 'polypeptide(L)'
;PPDSIDAAEDRERWQAILEELDILQPPGGVARSEAEALVAANNIGYPVMVRPSFVLGGRAMEIVSSDADLKRYITTAVEVDPEKPVLVDKYLNNATELDVDALCDAEGNVVIAGIMEHIEQAGVHSGDSACSIPSQTISESSLATIREWTPKVAKRLGVIGLINIQYAVIPDGTVYIIEANPRASRTVPFVAKAIGHPLAKYASLVMAGATLADINFTEEVKLNHVAVKEAVLPFDKFPGADTLLGPEMRSTG
;
A
#
# COMPACT_ATOMS: atom_id res chain seq x y z
N PRO A 1 -2.13 -13.33 12.43
CA PRO A 1 -1.10 -14.33 12.77
C PRO A 1 0.27 -13.91 12.24
N PRO A 2 1.41 -14.31 12.84
CA PRO A 2 2.76 -13.95 12.34
C PRO A 2 2.98 -14.36 10.89
N ASP A 3 2.55 -15.57 10.51
CA ASP A 3 2.69 -16.08 9.14
C ASP A 3 1.97 -15.22 8.08
N SER A 4 0.90 -14.53 8.44
CA SER A 4 0.22 -13.57 7.55
C SER A 4 1.11 -12.36 7.21
N ILE A 5 1.90 -11.92 8.19
CA ILE A 5 2.85 -10.81 8.02
C ILE A 5 3.99 -11.28 7.12
N ASP A 6 4.59 -12.44 7.45
CA ASP A 6 5.68 -13.00 6.67
C ASP A 6 5.25 -13.27 5.22
N ALA A 7 4.04 -13.77 5.00
CA ALA A 7 3.51 -14.04 3.66
C ALA A 7 3.26 -12.76 2.84
N ALA A 8 2.89 -11.66 3.49
CA ALA A 8 2.66 -10.38 2.82
C ALA A 8 3.97 -9.61 2.55
N GLU A 9 5.01 -9.80 3.39
CA GLU A 9 6.30 -9.11 3.26
C GLU A 9 7.30 -9.87 2.40
N ASP A 10 7.21 -11.21 2.36
CA ASP A 10 8.06 -12.04 1.49
C ASP A 10 7.59 -11.94 0.04
N ARG A 11 8.46 -11.40 -0.84
CA ARG A 11 8.09 -11.11 -2.22
C ARG A 11 7.67 -12.35 -3.01
N GLU A 12 8.36 -13.48 -2.83
CA GLU A 12 8.06 -14.71 -3.59
C GLU A 12 6.72 -15.31 -3.14
N ARG A 13 6.47 -15.33 -1.82
CA ARG A 13 5.19 -15.78 -1.26
C ARG A 13 4.05 -14.86 -1.66
N TRP A 14 4.27 -13.55 -1.61
CA TRP A 14 3.29 -12.54 -2.01
C TRP A 14 2.92 -12.68 -3.49
N GLN A 15 3.93 -12.78 -4.37
CA GLN A 15 3.70 -12.97 -5.80
C GLN A 15 2.89 -14.25 -6.06
N ALA A 16 3.26 -15.38 -5.44
CA ALA A 16 2.54 -16.64 -5.60
C ALA A 16 1.06 -16.55 -5.14
N ILE A 17 0.79 -15.80 -4.06
CA ILE A 17 -0.58 -15.54 -3.60
C ILE A 17 -1.36 -14.73 -4.62
N LEU A 18 -0.78 -13.69 -5.20
CA LEU A 18 -1.46 -12.85 -6.19
C LEU A 18 -1.72 -13.60 -7.49
N GLU A 19 -0.78 -14.43 -7.93
CA GLU A 19 -0.95 -15.31 -9.09
C GLU A 19 -2.07 -16.34 -8.87
N GLU A 20 -2.11 -16.97 -7.68
CA GLU A 20 -3.20 -17.89 -7.29
C GLU A 20 -4.58 -17.21 -7.32
N LEU A 21 -4.65 -15.95 -6.92
CA LEU A 21 -5.88 -15.18 -6.85
C LEU A 21 -6.26 -14.45 -8.14
N ASP A 22 -5.43 -14.52 -9.17
CA ASP A 22 -5.55 -13.76 -10.43
C ASP A 22 -5.66 -12.24 -10.18
N ILE A 23 -4.78 -11.73 -9.31
CA ILE A 23 -4.72 -10.32 -8.92
C ILE A 23 -3.47 -9.68 -9.52
N LEU A 24 -3.65 -8.54 -10.20
CA LEU A 24 -2.56 -7.82 -10.85
C LEU A 24 -1.71 -7.05 -9.83
N GLN A 25 -0.38 -7.19 -9.96
CA GLN A 25 0.61 -6.33 -9.32
C GLN A 25 1.48 -5.65 -10.39
N PRO A 26 2.14 -4.52 -10.10
CA PRO A 26 3.09 -3.94 -11.02
C PRO A 26 4.17 -4.96 -11.40
N PRO A 27 4.53 -5.09 -12.69
CA PRO A 27 5.65 -5.92 -13.08
C PRO A 27 6.92 -5.52 -12.31
N GLY A 28 7.65 -6.50 -11.80
CA GLY A 28 8.83 -6.23 -10.99
C GLY A 28 9.85 -7.36 -11.03
N GLY A 29 11.04 -7.07 -10.52
CA GLY A 29 12.15 -7.99 -10.45
C GLY A 29 13.02 -7.77 -9.21
N VAL A 30 13.79 -8.79 -8.87
CA VAL A 30 14.81 -8.75 -7.81
C VAL A 30 16.17 -8.76 -8.48
N ALA A 31 17.06 -7.88 -8.10
CA ALA A 31 18.41 -7.78 -8.64
C ALA A 31 19.45 -7.81 -7.51
N ARG A 32 20.48 -8.65 -7.68
CA ARG A 32 21.63 -8.75 -6.77
C ARG A 32 22.90 -8.15 -7.35
N SER A 33 22.80 -7.61 -8.57
CA SER A 33 23.90 -6.93 -9.26
C SER A 33 23.38 -5.80 -10.15
N GLU A 34 24.25 -4.88 -10.53
CA GLU A 34 23.95 -3.84 -11.51
C GLU A 34 23.43 -4.44 -12.82
N ALA A 35 24.08 -5.49 -13.30
CA ALA A 35 23.69 -6.14 -14.53
C ALA A 35 22.29 -6.73 -14.48
N GLU A 36 21.94 -7.41 -13.38
CA GLU A 36 20.58 -7.94 -13.16
C GLU A 36 19.55 -6.83 -13.07
N ALA A 37 19.86 -5.72 -12.40
CA ALA A 37 18.95 -4.59 -12.28
C ALA A 37 18.68 -3.92 -13.64
N LEU A 38 19.71 -3.76 -14.47
CA LEU A 38 19.57 -3.23 -15.83
C LEU A 38 18.70 -4.16 -16.70
N VAL A 39 18.92 -5.47 -16.61
CA VAL A 39 18.10 -6.45 -17.33
C VAL A 39 16.63 -6.36 -16.89
N ALA A 40 16.39 -6.33 -15.58
CA ALA A 40 15.03 -6.20 -15.03
C ALA A 40 14.37 -4.90 -15.49
N ALA A 41 15.04 -3.76 -15.35
CA ALA A 41 14.50 -2.47 -15.73
C ALA A 41 14.20 -2.36 -17.24
N ASN A 42 15.07 -2.90 -18.08
CA ASN A 42 14.85 -2.91 -19.53
C ASN A 42 13.69 -3.83 -19.94
N ASN A 43 13.51 -4.97 -19.27
CA ASN A 43 12.37 -5.86 -19.50
C ASN A 43 11.05 -5.24 -19.06
N ILE A 44 11.04 -4.54 -17.92
CA ILE A 44 9.86 -3.85 -17.37
C ILE A 44 9.56 -2.57 -18.17
N GLY A 45 10.59 -1.88 -18.64
CA GLY A 45 10.51 -0.59 -19.31
C GLY A 45 10.46 0.58 -18.33
N TYR A 46 11.28 1.61 -18.57
CA TYR A 46 11.32 2.83 -17.75
C TYR A 46 10.02 3.65 -17.84
N PRO A 47 9.70 4.47 -16.81
CA PRO A 47 10.40 4.58 -15.55
C PRO A 47 10.14 3.38 -14.64
N VAL A 48 11.10 3.09 -13.73
CA VAL A 48 10.97 2.07 -12.70
C VAL A 48 11.21 2.68 -11.32
N MET A 49 10.57 2.10 -10.32
CA MET A 49 10.84 2.36 -8.91
C MET A 49 11.90 1.37 -8.43
N VAL A 50 12.96 1.88 -7.82
CA VAL A 50 14.02 1.05 -7.25
C VAL A 50 14.07 1.26 -5.75
N ARG A 51 14.30 0.16 -5.02
CA ARG A 51 14.40 0.20 -3.55
C ARG A 51 15.28 -0.94 -3.04
N PRO A 52 16.05 -0.74 -1.96
CA PRO A 52 16.68 -1.84 -1.25
C PRO A 52 15.63 -2.75 -0.63
N SER A 53 15.92 -4.05 -0.52
CA SER A 53 15.08 -4.95 0.25
C SER A 53 15.15 -4.62 1.75
N PHE A 54 14.04 -4.83 2.46
CA PHE A 54 13.94 -4.67 3.92
C PHE A 54 14.12 -3.23 4.44
N VAL A 55 13.65 -2.22 3.71
CA VAL A 55 13.58 -0.84 4.20
C VAL A 55 12.17 -0.48 4.65
N LEU A 56 12.08 0.33 5.71
CA LEU A 56 10.82 0.83 6.25
C LEU A 56 10.59 2.28 5.82
N GLY A 57 9.32 2.64 5.56
CA GLY A 57 8.90 4.02 5.32
C GLY A 57 9.44 4.62 4.03
N GLY A 58 9.68 3.83 3.00
CA GLY A 58 10.14 4.30 1.68
C GLY A 58 11.58 4.82 1.64
N ARG A 59 12.36 4.56 2.69
CA ARG A 59 13.76 5.03 2.77
C ARG A 59 14.59 4.48 1.61
N ALA A 60 15.37 5.38 0.99
CA ALA A 60 16.21 5.07 -0.17
C ALA A 60 15.45 4.51 -1.39
N MET A 61 14.16 4.78 -1.53
CA MET A 61 13.41 4.53 -2.77
C MET A 61 13.65 5.67 -3.76
N GLU A 62 13.85 5.32 -5.03
CA GLU A 62 14.04 6.32 -6.10
C GLU A 62 13.31 5.89 -7.38
N ILE A 63 12.69 6.86 -8.06
CA ILE A 63 12.15 6.68 -9.40
C ILE A 63 13.26 6.97 -10.39
N VAL A 64 13.64 5.97 -11.18
CA VAL A 64 14.69 6.09 -12.17
C VAL A 64 14.11 6.00 -13.58
N SER A 65 14.60 6.85 -14.48
CA SER A 65 14.05 6.99 -15.84
C SER A 65 15.02 6.53 -16.93
N SER A 66 16.22 6.11 -16.56
CA SER A 66 17.25 5.67 -17.49
C SER A 66 18.24 4.69 -16.87
N ASP A 67 18.99 3.99 -17.73
CA ASP A 67 20.11 3.14 -17.31
C ASP A 67 21.17 3.92 -16.52
N ALA A 68 21.40 5.19 -16.86
CA ALA A 68 22.38 6.03 -16.18
C ALA A 68 21.94 6.35 -14.74
N ASP A 69 20.65 6.66 -14.53
CA ASP A 69 20.08 6.90 -13.20
C ASP A 69 20.11 5.63 -12.37
N LEU A 70 19.77 4.49 -12.98
CA LEU A 70 19.79 3.20 -12.31
C LEU A 70 21.19 2.82 -11.83
N LYS A 71 22.22 2.99 -12.66
CA LYS A 71 23.62 2.73 -12.28
C LYS A 71 24.07 3.62 -11.12
N ARG A 72 23.75 4.92 -11.19
CA ARG A 72 24.03 5.85 -10.09
C ARG A 72 23.38 5.37 -8.79
N TYR A 73 22.08 5.02 -8.83
CA TYR A 73 21.33 4.54 -7.68
C TYR A 73 21.96 3.28 -7.07
N ILE A 74 22.27 2.26 -7.88
CA ILE A 74 22.81 1.00 -7.41
C ILE A 74 24.17 1.20 -6.73
N THR A 75 25.03 2.05 -7.28
CA THR A 75 26.31 2.38 -6.64
C THR A 75 26.09 2.92 -5.23
N THR A 76 25.14 3.84 -5.06
CA THR A 76 24.80 4.41 -3.75
C THR A 76 24.11 3.40 -2.83
N ALA A 77 23.20 2.57 -3.33
CA ALA A 77 22.47 1.57 -2.55
C ALA A 77 23.37 0.42 -2.09
N VAL A 78 24.32 -0.01 -2.93
CA VAL A 78 25.30 -1.06 -2.59
C VAL A 78 26.27 -0.59 -1.49
N GLU A 79 26.59 0.70 -1.43
CA GLU A 79 27.33 1.25 -0.32
C GLU A 79 26.58 1.13 1.02
N VAL A 80 25.22 1.11 0.98
CA VAL A 80 24.38 0.99 2.18
C VAL A 80 24.29 -0.44 2.67
N ASP A 81 24.11 -1.43 1.78
CA ASP A 81 24.08 -2.85 2.15
C ASP A 81 24.34 -3.77 0.92
N PRO A 82 25.62 -4.16 0.71
CA PRO A 82 26.01 -4.96 -0.47
C PRO A 82 25.39 -6.36 -0.54
N GLU A 83 24.91 -6.89 0.61
CA GLU A 83 24.39 -8.26 0.69
C GLU A 83 22.87 -8.32 0.40
N LYS A 84 22.19 -7.17 0.35
CA LYS A 84 20.75 -7.13 0.14
C LYS A 84 20.39 -6.84 -1.32
N PRO A 85 19.44 -7.61 -1.87
CA PRO A 85 18.99 -7.37 -3.23
C PRO A 85 18.27 -6.03 -3.36
N VAL A 86 18.31 -5.46 -4.55
CA VAL A 86 17.53 -4.31 -4.97
C VAL A 86 16.26 -4.79 -5.66
N LEU A 87 15.13 -4.22 -5.32
CA LEU A 87 13.86 -4.43 -5.99
C LEU A 87 13.69 -3.39 -7.09
N VAL A 88 13.27 -3.84 -8.27
CA VAL A 88 13.00 -3.00 -9.44
C VAL A 88 11.56 -3.24 -9.84
N ASP A 89 10.70 -2.27 -9.66
CA ASP A 89 9.27 -2.38 -9.94
C ASP A 89 8.85 -1.35 -11.00
N LYS A 90 7.85 -1.69 -11.84
CA LYS A 90 7.27 -0.73 -12.79
C LYS A 90 6.70 0.46 -12.02
N TYR A 91 7.17 1.67 -12.36
CA TYR A 91 6.53 2.87 -11.87
C TYR A 91 5.24 3.14 -12.68
N LEU A 92 4.13 3.29 -11.99
CA LEU A 92 2.82 3.51 -12.58
C LEU A 92 2.58 5.02 -12.76
N ASN A 93 2.91 5.53 -13.93
CA ASN A 93 2.73 6.95 -14.26
C ASN A 93 1.26 7.36 -14.18
N ASN A 94 1.00 8.51 -13.55
CA ASN A 94 -0.33 9.10 -13.42
C ASN A 94 -1.36 8.17 -12.77
N ALA A 95 -0.92 7.17 -12.01
CA ALA A 95 -1.82 6.37 -11.21
C ALA A 95 -2.38 7.18 -10.04
N THR A 96 -3.59 6.88 -9.66
CA THR A 96 -4.18 7.32 -8.39
C THR A 96 -4.02 6.19 -7.39
N GLU A 97 -3.40 6.46 -6.25
CA GLU A 97 -3.25 5.48 -5.18
C GLU A 97 -4.46 5.50 -4.25
N LEU A 98 -4.75 4.33 -3.67
CA LEU A 98 -5.82 4.15 -2.70
C LEU A 98 -5.33 3.30 -1.53
N ASP A 99 -5.69 3.72 -0.32
CA ASP A 99 -5.60 2.90 0.88
C ASP A 99 -6.95 2.27 1.20
N VAL A 100 -6.98 0.99 1.45
CA VAL A 100 -8.19 0.26 1.87
C VAL A 100 -7.96 -0.35 3.23
N ASP A 101 -8.73 0.09 4.22
CA ASP A 101 -8.77 -0.56 5.53
C ASP A 101 -9.96 -1.52 5.61
N ALA A 102 -9.70 -2.75 6.04
CA ALA A 102 -10.73 -3.76 6.23
C ALA A 102 -10.57 -4.47 7.58
N LEU A 103 -11.68 -5.01 8.08
CA LEU A 103 -11.75 -5.79 9.32
C LEU A 103 -12.16 -7.23 8.99
N CYS A 104 -11.46 -8.19 9.57
CA CYS A 104 -11.62 -9.61 9.31
C CYS A 104 -11.81 -10.39 10.60
N ASP A 105 -12.74 -11.35 10.63
CA ASP A 105 -12.93 -12.24 11.78
C ASP A 105 -12.36 -13.66 11.54
N ALA A 106 -12.40 -14.49 12.56
CA ALA A 106 -11.86 -15.85 12.52
C ALA A 106 -12.69 -16.81 11.62
N GLU A 107 -13.92 -16.44 11.28
CA GLU A 107 -14.79 -17.20 10.38
C GLU A 107 -14.51 -16.88 8.90
N GLY A 108 -13.61 -15.92 8.64
CA GLY A 108 -13.25 -15.46 7.30
C GLY A 108 -14.23 -14.45 6.71
N ASN A 109 -15.08 -13.84 7.55
CA ASN A 109 -15.85 -12.68 7.12
C ASN A 109 -14.92 -11.45 7.03
N VAL A 110 -15.12 -10.65 5.99
CA VAL A 110 -14.32 -9.43 5.75
C VAL A 110 -15.25 -8.28 5.42
N VAL A 111 -15.08 -7.17 6.12
CA VAL A 111 -15.81 -5.93 5.86
C VAL A 111 -14.81 -4.82 5.56
N ILE A 112 -14.97 -4.18 4.41
CA ILE A 112 -14.23 -2.98 4.06
C ILE A 112 -14.75 -1.84 4.92
N ALA A 113 -13.85 -1.25 5.72
CA ALA A 113 -14.16 -0.11 6.56
C ALA A 113 -14.14 1.20 5.76
N GLY A 114 -13.22 1.29 4.78
CA GLY A 114 -13.16 2.43 3.89
C GLY A 114 -12.15 2.28 2.78
N ILE A 115 -12.46 2.91 1.65
CA ILE A 115 -11.59 3.06 0.49
C ILE A 115 -11.24 4.53 0.40
N MET A 116 -9.97 4.86 0.64
CA MET A 116 -9.46 6.23 0.66
C MET A 116 -8.68 6.49 -0.62
N GLU A 117 -9.08 7.52 -1.35
CA GLU A 117 -8.37 8.01 -2.53
C GLU A 117 -7.33 9.05 -2.14
N HIS A 118 -6.08 8.87 -2.59
CA HIS A 118 -5.01 9.84 -2.40
C HIS A 118 -5.17 11.03 -3.35
N ILE A 119 -4.88 12.22 -2.84
CA ILE A 119 -4.91 13.48 -3.61
C ILE A 119 -3.55 13.73 -4.26
N GLU A 120 -2.46 13.36 -3.60
CA GLU A 120 -1.10 13.44 -4.12
C GLU A 120 -0.88 12.41 -5.23
N GLN A 121 0.10 12.71 -6.07
CA GLN A 121 0.51 11.81 -7.15
C GLN A 121 1.04 10.49 -6.61
N ALA A 122 0.87 9.42 -7.39
CA ALA A 122 1.47 8.13 -7.10
C ALA A 122 2.99 8.25 -6.87
N GLY A 123 3.49 7.50 -5.88
CA GLY A 123 4.88 7.57 -5.46
C GLY A 123 5.13 8.52 -4.28
N VAL A 124 4.15 9.31 -3.84
CA VAL A 124 4.20 9.98 -2.55
C VAL A 124 3.79 9.00 -1.46
N HIS A 125 4.55 8.93 -0.37
CA HIS A 125 4.25 8.01 0.73
C HIS A 125 2.83 8.21 1.27
N SER A 126 2.08 7.14 1.49
CA SER A 126 0.67 7.19 1.93
C SER A 126 0.46 7.96 3.24
N GLY A 127 1.46 7.98 4.14
CA GLY A 127 1.44 8.78 5.35
C GLY A 127 1.46 10.29 5.11
N ASP A 128 2.02 10.73 3.98
CA ASP A 128 2.16 12.15 3.61
C ASP A 128 1.03 12.62 2.72
N SER A 129 0.27 11.70 2.13
CA SER A 129 -0.82 12.01 1.22
C SER A 129 -2.07 12.49 1.96
N ALA A 130 -2.67 13.55 1.45
CA ALA A 130 -4.06 13.87 1.75
C ALA A 130 -4.96 12.80 1.12
N CYS A 131 -6.06 12.46 1.78
CA CYS A 131 -6.96 11.42 1.31
C CYS A 131 -8.41 11.86 1.45
N SER A 132 -9.25 11.42 0.52
CA SER A 132 -10.70 11.57 0.62
C SER A 132 -11.39 10.21 0.76
N ILE A 133 -12.48 10.18 1.54
CA ILE A 133 -13.38 9.05 1.67
C ILE A 133 -14.85 9.56 1.62
N PRO A 134 -15.71 8.98 0.78
CA PRO A 134 -15.44 7.98 -0.25
C PRO A 134 -14.53 8.51 -1.37
N SER A 135 -14.01 7.60 -2.19
CA SER A 135 -13.28 7.93 -3.42
C SER A 135 -14.10 8.85 -4.33
N GLN A 136 -13.45 9.82 -4.98
CA GLN A 136 -14.13 10.87 -5.75
C GLN A 136 -13.91 10.74 -7.27
N THR A 137 -12.74 10.26 -7.70
CA THR A 137 -12.38 10.27 -9.12
C THR A 137 -12.27 8.86 -9.73
N ILE A 138 -12.20 7.84 -8.90
CA ILE A 138 -12.07 6.45 -9.35
C ILE A 138 -13.40 5.90 -9.85
N SER A 139 -13.37 5.21 -10.99
CA SER A 139 -14.57 4.61 -11.58
C SER A 139 -15.19 3.53 -10.69
N GLU A 140 -16.52 3.38 -10.76
CA GLU A 140 -17.22 2.31 -10.04
C GLU A 140 -16.74 0.91 -10.44
N SER A 141 -16.30 0.71 -11.69
CA SER A 141 -15.73 -0.57 -12.13
C SER A 141 -14.41 -0.89 -11.41
N SER A 142 -13.52 0.09 -11.29
CA SER A 142 -12.27 -0.07 -10.53
C SER A 142 -12.52 -0.26 -9.03
N LEU A 143 -13.46 0.49 -8.45
CA LEU A 143 -13.88 0.31 -7.05
C LEU A 143 -14.51 -1.08 -6.82
N ALA A 144 -15.27 -1.61 -7.77
CA ALA A 144 -15.84 -2.96 -7.71
C ALA A 144 -14.72 -4.02 -7.69
N THR A 145 -13.68 -3.85 -8.53
CA THR A 145 -12.49 -4.71 -8.52
C THR A 145 -11.78 -4.69 -7.16
N ILE A 146 -11.58 -3.51 -6.59
CA ILE A 146 -10.96 -3.36 -5.26
C ILE A 146 -11.81 -4.05 -4.17
N ARG A 147 -13.14 -3.89 -4.22
CA ARG A 147 -14.06 -4.56 -3.28
C ARG A 147 -14.07 -6.08 -3.45
N GLU A 148 -13.83 -6.58 -4.64
CA GLU A 148 -13.70 -8.01 -4.89
C GLU A 148 -12.36 -8.57 -4.39
N TRP A 149 -11.26 -7.87 -4.67
CA TRP A 149 -9.91 -8.35 -4.36
C TRP A 149 -9.58 -8.28 -2.85
N THR A 150 -10.00 -7.24 -2.17
CA THR A 150 -9.70 -7.03 -0.74
C THR A 150 -10.10 -8.23 0.14
N PRO A 151 -11.33 -8.78 0.06
CA PRO A 151 -11.70 -9.96 0.82
C PRO A 151 -10.92 -11.23 0.39
N LYS A 152 -10.61 -11.39 -0.90
CA LYS A 152 -9.82 -12.54 -1.37
C LYS A 152 -8.44 -12.57 -0.74
N VAL A 153 -7.74 -11.42 -0.77
CA VAL A 153 -6.41 -11.26 -0.18
C VAL A 153 -6.44 -11.48 1.33
N ALA A 154 -7.38 -10.83 2.03
CA ALA A 154 -7.50 -10.94 3.47
C ALA A 154 -7.75 -12.38 3.94
N LYS A 155 -8.63 -13.11 3.24
CA LYS A 155 -8.92 -14.53 3.50
C LYS A 155 -7.71 -15.41 3.23
N ARG A 156 -7.05 -15.21 2.09
CA ARG A 156 -5.89 -16.01 1.69
C ARG A 156 -4.71 -15.84 2.64
N LEU A 157 -4.53 -14.64 3.19
CA LEU A 157 -3.55 -14.35 4.23
C LEU A 157 -3.99 -14.86 5.61
N GLY A 158 -5.25 -15.25 5.82
CA GLY A 158 -5.78 -15.68 7.11
C GLY A 158 -5.76 -14.58 8.16
N VAL A 159 -6.08 -13.36 7.76
CA VAL A 159 -6.05 -12.20 8.66
C VAL A 159 -7.20 -12.26 9.67
N ILE A 160 -6.88 -12.00 10.93
CA ILE A 160 -7.86 -11.77 12.00
C ILE A 160 -7.55 -10.40 12.62
N GLY A 161 -8.50 -9.48 12.56
CA GLY A 161 -8.33 -8.09 12.94
C GLY A 161 -8.25 -7.18 11.70
N LEU A 162 -7.42 -6.15 11.77
CA LEU A 162 -7.28 -5.15 10.70
C LEU A 162 -6.27 -5.57 9.63
N ILE A 163 -6.59 -5.21 8.40
CA ILE A 163 -5.66 -5.22 7.27
C ILE A 163 -5.77 -3.89 6.52
N ASN A 164 -4.64 -3.37 6.09
CA ASN A 164 -4.55 -2.27 5.14
C ASN A 164 -3.98 -2.80 3.83
N ILE A 165 -4.62 -2.46 2.72
CA ILE A 165 -4.17 -2.82 1.38
C ILE A 165 -4.03 -1.55 0.56
N GLN A 166 -2.89 -1.39 -0.10
CA GLN A 166 -2.65 -0.29 -1.02
C GLN A 166 -2.87 -0.75 -2.46
N TYR A 167 -3.64 0.04 -3.19
CA TYR A 167 -3.92 -0.14 -4.60
C TYR A 167 -3.46 1.07 -5.41
N ALA A 168 -3.22 0.86 -6.70
CA ALA A 168 -3.04 1.93 -7.68
C ALA A 168 -3.95 1.68 -8.87
N VAL A 169 -4.60 2.74 -9.35
CA VAL A 169 -5.45 2.71 -10.53
C VAL A 169 -4.86 3.62 -11.59
N ILE A 170 -4.46 3.06 -12.73
CA ILE A 170 -3.93 3.84 -13.85
C ILE A 170 -5.07 4.48 -14.67
N PRO A 171 -4.78 5.45 -15.55
CA PRO A 171 -5.82 6.23 -16.25
C PRO A 171 -6.80 5.44 -17.11
N ASP A 172 -6.46 4.23 -17.54
CA ASP A 172 -7.35 3.34 -18.30
C ASP A 172 -8.32 2.54 -17.41
N GLY A 173 -8.22 2.71 -16.07
CA GLY A 173 -9.04 2.02 -15.08
C GLY A 173 -8.48 0.69 -14.57
N THR A 174 -7.32 0.25 -15.08
CA THR A 174 -6.68 -0.97 -14.57
C THR A 174 -6.24 -0.79 -13.13
N VAL A 175 -6.58 -1.76 -12.29
CA VAL A 175 -6.25 -1.80 -10.86
C VAL A 175 -5.01 -2.67 -10.65
N TYR A 176 -4.08 -2.19 -9.85
CA TYR A 176 -2.93 -2.94 -9.35
C TYR A 176 -2.93 -2.95 -7.82
N ILE A 177 -2.61 -4.10 -7.23
CA ILE A 177 -2.29 -4.15 -5.81
C ILE A 177 -0.81 -3.81 -5.62
N ILE A 178 -0.52 -2.93 -4.66
CA ILE A 178 0.86 -2.49 -4.36
C ILE A 178 1.43 -3.28 -3.19
N GLU A 179 0.71 -3.29 -2.06
CA GLU A 179 1.11 -4.03 -0.87
C GLU A 179 -0.09 -4.35 0.02
N ALA A 180 0.07 -5.35 0.88
CA ALA A 180 -0.89 -5.64 1.95
C ALA A 180 -0.17 -5.65 3.30
N ASN A 181 -0.78 -4.97 4.26
CA ASN A 181 -0.28 -4.81 5.61
C ASN A 181 -1.27 -5.44 6.59
N PRO A 182 -1.11 -6.71 7.04
CA PRO A 182 -2.03 -7.38 7.95
C PRO A 182 -1.85 -6.86 9.40
N ARG A 183 -2.09 -5.60 9.59
CA ARG A 183 -1.98 -4.84 10.84
C ARG A 183 -2.82 -3.56 10.75
N ALA A 184 -3.00 -2.89 11.89
CA ALA A 184 -3.57 -1.54 11.90
C ALA A 184 -2.69 -0.55 11.12
N SER A 185 -3.32 0.29 10.32
CA SER A 185 -2.69 1.38 9.58
C SER A 185 -2.82 2.72 10.33
N ARG A 186 -2.11 3.74 9.84
CA ARG A 186 -2.26 5.12 10.33
C ARG A 186 -3.58 5.75 9.91
N THR A 187 -4.23 5.21 8.89
CA THR A 187 -5.52 5.69 8.37
C THR A 187 -6.70 5.22 9.21
N VAL A 188 -6.56 4.15 10.00
CA VAL A 188 -7.62 3.60 10.86
C VAL A 188 -8.30 4.65 11.75
N PRO A 189 -7.58 5.56 12.46
CA PRO A 189 -8.25 6.59 13.26
C PRO A 189 -9.08 7.57 12.44
N PHE A 190 -8.63 7.90 11.22
CA PHE A 190 -9.36 8.75 10.30
C PHE A 190 -10.61 8.05 9.78
N VAL A 191 -10.46 6.81 9.26
CA VAL A 191 -11.59 6.01 8.76
C VAL A 191 -12.62 5.79 9.85
N ALA A 192 -12.19 5.41 11.06
CA ALA A 192 -13.09 5.18 12.20
C ALA A 192 -13.96 6.41 12.50
N LYS A 193 -13.38 7.62 12.45
CA LYS A 193 -14.12 8.86 12.64
C LYS A 193 -15.04 9.18 11.47
N ALA A 194 -14.57 9.00 10.23
CA ALA A 194 -15.34 9.27 9.03
C ALA A 194 -16.60 8.40 8.95
N ILE A 195 -16.50 7.12 9.29
CA ILE A 195 -17.63 6.17 9.22
C ILE A 195 -18.45 6.09 10.52
N GLY A 196 -17.97 6.69 11.62
CA GLY A 196 -18.66 6.67 12.93
C GLY A 196 -18.55 5.32 13.68
N HIS A 197 -17.56 4.48 13.34
CA HIS A 197 -17.36 3.17 13.96
C HIS A 197 -15.98 3.03 14.62
N PRO A 198 -15.90 2.53 15.87
CA PRO A 198 -14.63 2.45 16.61
C PRO A 198 -13.79 1.23 16.17
N LEU A 199 -13.19 1.31 14.99
CA LEU A 199 -12.50 0.19 14.32
C LEU A 199 -11.42 -0.48 15.19
N ALA A 200 -10.65 0.30 15.96
CA ALA A 200 -9.63 -0.26 16.85
C ALA A 200 -10.25 -1.13 17.98
N LYS A 201 -11.41 -0.71 18.52
CA LYS A 201 -12.17 -1.51 19.48
C LYS A 201 -12.70 -2.78 18.81
N TYR A 202 -13.26 -2.65 17.62
CA TYR A 202 -13.79 -3.80 16.86
C TYR A 202 -12.69 -4.81 16.57
N ALA A 203 -11.51 -4.36 16.12
CA ALA A 203 -10.38 -5.23 15.91
C ALA A 203 -9.96 -5.99 17.17
N SER A 204 -9.93 -5.30 18.32
CA SER A 204 -9.61 -5.95 19.61
C SER A 204 -10.63 -7.01 19.99
N LEU A 205 -11.93 -6.76 19.78
CA LEU A 205 -13.00 -7.73 20.06
C LEU A 205 -12.91 -8.95 19.13
N VAL A 206 -12.67 -8.72 17.84
CA VAL A 206 -12.51 -9.78 16.84
C VAL A 206 -11.27 -10.64 17.13
N MET A 207 -10.15 -10.02 17.49
CA MET A 207 -8.95 -10.75 17.92
C MET A 207 -9.15 -11.52 19.23
N ALA A 208 -10.12 -11.12 20.06
CA ALA A 208 -10.54 -11.83 21.27
C ALA A 208 -11.59 -12.92 21.00
N GLY A 209 -11.99 -13.14 19.74
CA GLY A 209 -12.87 -14.23 19.33
C GLY A 209 -14.31 -13.82 18.98
N ALA A 210 -14.65 -12.53 18.99
CA ALA A 210 -15.95 -12.07 18.49
C ALA A 210 -15.99 -12.16 16.96
N THR A 211 -17.18 -12.41 16.41
CA THR A 211 -17.42 -12.31 14.97
C THR A 211 -17.81 -10.89 14.57
N LEU A 212 -17.75 -10.57 13.28
CA LEU A 212 -18.25 -9.29 12.77
C LEU A 212 -19.76 -9.13 13.01
N ALA A 213 -20.51 -10.25 13.03
CA ALA A 213 -21.93 -10.25 13.37
C ALA A 213 -22.18 -9.90 14.85
N ASP A 214 -21.37 -10.42 15.78
CA ASP A 214 -21.49 -10.11 17.21
C ASP A 214 -21.32 -8.62 17.53
N ILE A 215 -20.53 -7.93 16.72
CA ILE A 215 -20.26 -6.47 16.88
C ILE A 215 -21.15 -5.61 15.97
N ASN A 216 -22.08 -6.20 15.23
CA ASN A 216 -22.95 -5.53 14.25
C ASN A 216 -22.18 -4.71 13.21
N PHE A 217 -21.07 -5.25 12.69
CA PHE A 217 -20.29 -4.64 11.63
C PHE A 217 -20.13 -5.62 10.47
N THR A 218 -21.18 -5.71 9.62
CA THR A 218 -21.31 -6.75 8.59
C THR A 218 -21.30 -6.24 7.17
N GLU A 219 -21.30 -4.92 6.97
CA GLU A 219 -21.31 -4.29 5.63
C GLU A 219 -20.50 -2.98 5.60
N GLU A 220 -20.05 -2.59 4.41
CA GLU A 220 -19.39 -1.32 4.16
C GLU A 220 -20.34 -0.15 4.44
N VAL A 221 -19.89 0.83 5.22
CA VAL A 221 -20.70 2.00 5.58
C VAL A 221 -20.80 2.95 4.40
N LYS A 222 -22.04 3.25 3.99
CA LYS A 222 -22.31 4.27 2.97
C LYS A 222 -22.31 5.65 3.59
N LEU A 223 -21.37 6.48 3.16
CA LEU A 223 -21.26 7.87 3.63
C LEU A 223 -22.17 8.79 2.84
N ASN A 224 -22.79 9.74 3.53
CA ASN A 224 -23.57 10.85 2.95
C ASN A 224 -22.79 12.17 2.92
N HIS A 225 -21.50 12.12 3.20
CA HIS A 225 -20.57 13.24 3.23
C HIS A 225 -19.21 12.78 2.71
N VAL A 226 -18.35 13.74 2.40
CA VAL A 226 -16.95 13.49 2.09
C VAL A 226 -16.12 13.90 3.30
N ALA A 227 -15.30 12.98 3.79
CA ALA A 227 -14.29 13.26 4.79
C ALA A 227 -12.91 13.37 4.13
N VAL A 228 -12.12 14.35 4.55
CA VAL A 228 -10.76 14.57 4.05
C VAL A 228 -9.78 14.48 5.20
N LYS A 229 -8.71 13.71 4.98
CA LYS A 229 -7.53 13.65 5.85
C LYS A 229 -6.43 14.48 5.23
N GLU A 230 -5.69 15.21 6.03
CA GLU A 230 -4.46 15.88 5.63
C GLU A 230 -3.32 15.49 6.57
N ALA A 231 -2.09 15.45 6.06
CA ALA A 231 -0.91 15.10 6.84
C ALA A 231 -0.34 16.31 7.57
N VAL A 232 0.23 16.08 8.75
CA VAL A 232 1.00 17.09 9.48
C VAL A 232 2.47 17.00 9.05
N LEU A 233 2.94 18.02 8.36
CA LEU A 233 4.30 18.15 7.82
C LEU A 233 5.10 19.17 8.65
N PRO A 234 5.97 18.75 9.58
CA PRO A 234 6.61 19.63 10.54
C PRO A 234 7.91 20.29 10.00
N PHE A 235 7.91 20.73 8.74
CA PHE A 235 9.09 21.31 8.08
C PHE A 235 9.67 22.50 8.82
N ASP A 236 8.83 23.32 9.43
CA ASP A 236 9.27 24.48 10.22
C ASP A 236 10.16 24.11 11.42
N LYS A 237 10.06 22.87 11.90
CA LYS A 237 10.86 22.37 13.04
C LYS A 237 12.19 21.76 12.61
N PHE A 238 12.39 21.54 11.32
CA PHE A 238 13.58 20.92 10.78
C PHE A 238 14.20 21.77 9.66
N PRO A 239 14.93 22.85 10.03
CA PRO A 239 15.57 23.73 9.06
C PRO A 239 16.51 22.92 8.13
N GLY A 240 16.40 23.14 6.83
CA GLY A 240 17.20 22.45 5.83
C GLY A 240 16.66 21.09 5.39
N ALA A 241 15.50 20.66 5.91
CA ALA A 241 14.81 19.49 5.38
C ALA A 241 14.27 19.79 3.98
N ASP A 242 14.40 18.82 3.08
CA ASP A 242 13.75 18.87 1.78
C ASP A 242 12.23 18.80 1.96
N THR A 243 11.52 19.77 1.42
CA THR A 243 10.05 19.87 1.49
C THR A 243 9.34 19.13 0.36
N LEU A 244 10.09 18.59 -0.59
CA LEU A 244 9.52 17.80 -1.68
C LEU A 244 9.02 16.46 -1.15
N LEU A 245 7.74 16.17 -1.39
CA LEU A 245 7.13 14.88 -1.03
C LEU A 245 7.53 13.82 -2.05
N GLY A 246 7.75 12.61 -1.55
CA GLY A 246 8.17 11.47 -2.35
C GLY A 246 7.90 10.14 -1.63
N PRO A 247 8.60 9.07 -2.03
CA PRO A 247 8.39 7.74 -1.44
C PRO A 247 8.75 7.64 0.04
N GLU A 248 9.69 8.49 0.50
CA GLU A 248 10.10 8.53 1.90
C GLU A 248 9.15 9.41 2.72
N MET A 249 8.64 8.85 3.82
CA MET A 249 7.70 9.55 4.68
C MET A 249 8.33 10.74 5.41
N ARG A 250 7.67 11.91 5.36
CA ARG A 250 8.06 13.18 5.97
C ARG A 250 7.12 13.62 7.10
N SER A 251 5.89 13.14 7.10
CA SER A 251 4.85 13.54 8.06
C SER A 251 5.07 12.95 9.45
N THR A 252 4.45 13.58 10.44
CA THR A 252 4.39 13.10 11.83
C THR A 252 2.99 12.70 12.28
N GLY A 253 1.99 12.86 11.48
CA GLY A 253 0.61 12.50 11.79
C GLY A 253 -0.41 13.12 10.84
#